data_9cfe77e116e3fda19bfc319135d95303
#
_entry.id   9cfe77e116e3fda19bfc319135d95303
#
_cell.length_a   1.000
_cell.length_b   1.000
_cell.length_c   1.000
_cell.angle_alpha   90.00
_cell.angle_beta   90.00
_cell.angle_gamma   90.00
#
_symmetry.space_group_name_H-M   'P 1'
#
loop_
_entity.id
_entity.type
_entity.pdbx_description
1 polymer ?
#
loop_
_entity_poly.entity_id
_entity_poly.type
_entity_poly.pdbx_seq_one_letter_code
_entity_poly.pdbx_strand_id
1 'polypeptide(L)'
;MSVAVLFCLISGVQAQSVKVNIPFWLTGSPNVGFEYTLTRQLTVNGEVLWMPYLFKKHEEVFRALQSSVELRYYVNPRNFYTNDSWDGFYIGPYAMYGNFNIGLLKHNDPLQSYRRKGWGVSGGISTGYKFAFNSRWGLDLNIGLGYAHLQYNKYYLGGEYVNFPLERKKTKRWIGPTKFGINLTYNIFR
;
A
#
# COMPACT_ATOMS: atom_id res chain seq x y z
N MET A 1 24.95 -13.24 -4.37
CA MET A 1 24.17 -13.18 -5.63
C MET A 1 23.90 -11.74 -5.95
N SER A 2 24.41 -11.29 -7.05
CA SER A 2 24.79 -9.90 -7.32
C SER A 2 23.62 -9.02 -7.77
N VAL A 3 23.66 -7.76 -7.35
CA VAL A 3 22.85 -6.62 -7.82
C VAL A 3 22.79 -6.53 -9.37
N ALA A 4 23.77 -7.09 -10.07
CA ALA A 4 23.83 -7.21 -11.52
C ALA A 4 22.68 -8.02 -12.17
N VAL A 5 22.13 -9.02 -11.49
CA VAL A 5 21.00 -9.82 -12.01
C VAL A 5 19.70 -9.03 -12.01
N LEU A 6 19.56 -8.06 -11.11
CA LEU A 6 18.42 -7.15 -11.08
C LEU A 6 18.45 -6.14 -12.25
N PHE A 7 19.65 -5.78 -12.70
CA PHE A 7 19.84 -4.83 -13.82
C PHE A 7 19.64 -5.47 -15.21
N CYS A 8 19.91 -6.76 -15.37
CA CYS A 8 19.74 -7.47 -16.66
C CYS A 8 18.27 -7.76 -17.03
N LEU A 9 17.34 -7.67 -16.08
CA LEU A 9 15.90 -7.79 -16.34
C LEU A 9 15.27 -6.48 -16.88
N ILE A 10 16.07 -5.40 -16.97
CA ILE A 10 15.58 -4.06 -17.35
C ILE A 10 15.64 -3.82 -18.88
N SER A 11 16.27 -4.69 -19.64
CA SER A 11 16.57 -4.46 -21.08
C SER A 11 15.43 -4.76 -22.06
N GLY A 12 14.22 -5.00 -21.58
CA GLY A 12 13.02 -5.16 -22.42
C GLY A 12 11.84 -4.31 -21.96
N VAL A 13 12.10 -3.14 -21.39
CA VAL A 13 11.13 -2.34 -20.64
C VAL A 13 10.16 -1.63 -21.57
N GLN A 14 8.97 -2.17 -21.70
CA GLN A 14 7.81 -1.45 -22.23
C GLN A 14 7.02 -0.86 -21.04
N ALA A 15 6.77 0.45 -21.07
CA ALA A 15 5.92 1.23 -20.19
C ALA A 15 6.09 0.95 -18.67
N GLN A 16 7.08 1.59 -18.05
CA GLN A 16 7.18 1.69 -16.60
C GLN A 16 6.53 2.98 -16.12
N SER A 17 5.66 2.88 -15.13
CA SER A 17 5.09 4.05 -14.48
C SER A 17 5.38 4.05 -12.98
N VAL A 18 5.64 5.25 -12.47
CA VAL A 18 5.68 5.54 -11.02
C VAL A 18 4.34 6.12 -10.63
N LYS A 19 3.91 5.83 -9.41
CA LYS A 19 2.67 6.36 -8.87
C LYS A 19 2.78 6.74 -7.41
N VAL A 20 1.93 7.67 -7.01
CA VAL A 20 1.76 8.11 -5.63
C VAL A 20 0.27 8.15 -5.28
N ASN A 21 -0.08 7.65 -4.11
CA ASN A 21 -1.45 7.70 -3.60
C ASN A 21 -1.68 9.08 -2.96
N ILE A 22 -2.54 9.87 -3.60
CA ILE A 22 -2.78 11.27 -3.23
C ILE A 22 -3.33 11.41 -1.80
N PRO A 23 -4.39 10.71 -1.37
CA PRO A 23 -4.90 10.76 -0.01
C PRO A 23 -3.84 10.56 1.07
N PHE A 24 -2.94 9.60 0.90
CA PHE A 24 -1.87 9.35 1.86
C PHE A 24 -0.80 10.45 1.83
N TRP A 25 -0.47 11.00 0.68
CA TRP A 25 0.45 12.14 0.59
C TRP A 25 -0.10 13.38 1.27
N LEU A 26 -1.40 13.67 1.11
CA LEU A 26 -2.06 14.80 1.77
C LEU A 26 -2.07 14.67 3.30
N THR A 27 -2.05 13.46 3.83
CA THR A 27 -1.91 13.20 5.27
C THR A 27 -0.46 13.14 5.73
N GLY A 28 0.53 13.42 4.87
CA GLY A 28 1.95 13.34 5.19
C GLY A 28 2.48 11.91 5.32
N SER A 29 1.81 10.93 4.74
CA SER A 29 2.24 9.53 4.66
C SER A 29 2.90 9.27 3.30
N PRO A 30 4.24 9.37 3.18
CA PRO A 30 4.91 9.13 1.92
C PRO A 30 4.66 7.70 1.42
N ASN A 31 4.37 7.62 0.15
CA ASN A 31 4.17 6.36 -0.53
C ASN A 31 4.68 6.45 -1.96
N VAL A 32 5.08 5.33 -2.51
CA VAL A 32 5.50 5.21 -3.89
C VAL A 32 5.10 3.83 -4.41
N GLY A 33 4.68 3.80 -5.65
CA GLY A 33 4.39 2.57 -6.37
C GLY A 33 5.05 2.57 -7.74
N PHE A 34 5.31 1.35 -8.23
CA PHE A 34 5.85 1.08 -9.55
C PHE A 34 4.96 0.08 -10.26
N GLU A 35 4.63 0.37 -11.51
CA GLU A 35 3.91 -0.55 -12.38
C GLU A 35 4.80 -0.94 -13.55
N TYR A 36 4.98 -2.25 -13.71
CA TYR A 36 5.78 -2.88 -14.74
C TYR A 36 4.91 -3.72 -15.66
N THR A 37 5.09 -3.55 -16.96
CA THR A 37 4.36 -4.30 -17.98
C THR A 37 5.03 -5.63 -18.27
N LEU A 38 4.27 -6.72 -18.11
CA LEU A 38 4.71 -8.07 -18.46
C LEU A 38 4.30 -8.44 -19.88
N THR A 39 3.05 -8.14 -20.22
CA THR A 39 2.48 -8.42 -21.55
C THR A 39 1.56 -7.27 -21.94
N ARG A 40 0.94 -7.39 -23.10
CA ARG A 40 -0.03 -6.41 -23.65
C ARG A 40 -1.23 -6.13 -22.74
N GLN A 41 -1.57 -7.02 -21.84
CA GLN A 41 -2.73 -6.90 -20.96
C GLN A 41 -2.38 -7.11 -19.50
N LEU A 42 -1.15 -7.53 -19.21
CA LEU A 42 -0.74 -7.92 -17.87
C LEU A 42 0.36 -7.02 -17.34
N THR A 43 0.13 -6.42 -16.17
CA THR A 43 1.12 -5.63 -15.46
C THR A 43 1.29 -6.12 -14.03
N VAL A 44 2.46 -5.90 -13.46
CA VAL A 44 2.74 -6.05 -12.03
C VAL A 44 2.92 -4.68 -11.41
N ASN A 45 2.21 -4.46 -10.32
CA ASN A 45 2.29 -3.25 -9.54
C ASN A 45 2.81 -3.55 -8.14
N GLY A 46 3.82 -2.80 -7.71
CA GLY A 46 4.36 -2.84 -6.34
C GLY A 46 4.21 -1.48 -5.68
N GLU A 47 3.81 -1.44 -4.41
CA GLU A 47 3.63 -0.20 -3.67
C GLU A 47 4.22 -0.32 -2.26
N VAL A 48 4.78 0.77 -1.76
CA VAL A 48 5.23 0.93 -0.37
C VAL A 48 4.60 2.20 0.20
N LEU A 49 4.07 2.09 1.39
CA LEU A 49 3.46 3.17 2.16
C LEU A 49 4.10 3.24 3.55
N TRP A 50 4.54 4.43 3.95
CA TRP A 50 5.09 4.69 5.26
C TRP A 50 4.30 5.75 5.99
N MET A 51 3.82 5.43 7.19
CA MET A 51 3.10 6.33 8.09
C MET A 51 3.97 6.59 9.32
N PRO A 52 4.67 7.75 9.40
CA PRO A 52 5.70 7.99 10.43
C PRO A 52 5.20 8.75 11.67
N TYR A 53 3.90 8.89 11.92
CA TYR A 53 3.38 9.79 12.93
C TYR A 53 3.73 9.40 14.35
N LEU A 54 4.26 10.37 15.09
CA LEU A 54 4.54 10.31 16.51
C LEU A 54 4.10 11.62 17.17
N PHE A 55 3.07 11.56 17.99
CA PHE A 55 2.55 12.71 18.71
C PHE A 55 3.15 12.75 20.12
N LYS A 56 4.13 13.65 20.34
CA LYS A 56 4.90 13.71 21.59
C LYS A 56 4.09 14.12 22.82
N LYS A 57 3.00 14.86 22.63
CA LYS A 57 2.27 15.49 23.76
C LYS A 57 1.53 14.50 24.66
N HIS A 58 1.20 13.30 24.12
CA HIS A 58 0.43 12.28 24.83
C HIS A 58 0.98 10.85 24.60
N GLU A 59 2.22 10.72 24.14
CA GLU A 59 2.81 9.43 23.76
C GLU A 59 2.01 8.66 22.69
N GLU A 60 1.13 9.35 21.99
CA GLU A 60 0.36 8.78 20.88
C GLU A 60 1.26 8.41 19.73
N VAL A 61 1.03 7.25 19.16
CA VAL A 61 1.82 6.71 18.06
C VAL A 61 0.89 6.23 16.96
N PHE A 62 1.15 6.65 15.74
CA PHE A 62 0.52 6.10 14.55
C PHE A 62 1.60 5.81 13.52
N ARG A 63 2.23 4.65 13.64
CA ARG A 63 3.31 4.21 12.76
C ARG A 63 2.88 2.96 12.01
N ALA A 64 3.02 2.98 10.70
CA ALA A 64 2.84 1.80 9.87
C ALA A 64 3.80 1.83 8.68
N LEU A 65 4.27 0.66 8.32
CA LEU A 65 4.96 0.41 7.06
C LEU A 65 4.22 -0.70 6.35
N GLN A 66 3.76 -0.44 5.14
CA GLN A 66 3.00 -1.38 4.33
C GLN A 66 3.67 -1.55 2.98
N SER A 67 3.74 -2.77 2.51
CA SER A 67 4.11 -3.11 1.14
C SER A 67 3.01 -3.95 0.50
N SER A 68 2.79 -3.76 -0.79
CA SER A 68 1.83 -4.53 -1.56
C SER A 68 2.38 -4.88 -2.94
N VAL A 69 1.93 -6.01 -3.45
CA VAL A 69 2.13 -6.43 -4.83
C VAL A 69 0.77 -6.81 -5.42
N GLU A 70 0.57 -6.47 -6.67
CA GLU A 70 -0.69 -6.67 -7.39
C GLU A 70 -0.39 -7.06 -8.83
N LEU A 71 -1.03 -8.10 -9.31
CA LEU A 71 -1.01 -8.49 -10.70
C LEU A 71 -2.29 -7.94 -11.35
N ARG A 72 -2.16 -7.12 -12.40
CA ARG A 72 -3.27 -6.43 -13.05
C ARG A 72 -3.49 -6.97 -14.44
N TYR A 73 -4.70 -7.41 -14.72
CA TYR A 73 -5.14 -7.76 -16.05
C TYR A 73 -6.06 -6.65 -16.60
N TYR A 74 -5.60 -5.96 -17.64
CA TYR A 74 -6.36 -4.94 -18.34
C TYR A 74 -7.31 -5.59 -19.35
N VAL A 75 -8.60 -5.42 -19.15
CA VAL A 75 -9.64 -6.08 -19.97
C VAL A 75 -9.68 -5.51 -21.36
N ASN A 76 -9.50 -4.20 -21.52
CA ASN A 76 -9.53 -3.53 -22.81
C ASN A 76 -8.64 -2.28 -22.80
N PRO A 77 -7.31 -2.44 -22.94
CA PRO A 77 -6.39 -1.31 -22.92
C PRO A 77 -6.59 -0.44 -24.16
N ARG A 78 -7.03 0.81 -23.96
CA ARG A 78 -7.41 1.71 -25.07
C ARG A 78 -6.23 2.17 -25.91
N ASN A 79 -5.06 2.36 -25.31
CA ASN A 79 -3.89 2.97 -25.96
C ASN A 79 -2.81 1.96 -26.37
N PHE A 80 -3.22 0.73 -26.63
CA PHE A 80 -2.30 -0.33 -26.98
C PHE A 80 -1.49 -0.06 -28.26
N TYR A 81 -2.09 0.61 -29.25
CA TYR A 81 -1.48 0.85 -30.56
C TYR A 81 -0.57 2.08 -30.62
N THR A 82 -0.63 2.97 -29.64
CA THR A 82 0.10 4.26 -29.67
C THR A 82 1.35 4.28 -28.83
N ASN A 83 1.78 3.15 -28.19
CA ASN A 83 2.86 3.07 -27.21
C ASN A 83 2.72 4.04 -26.01
N ASP A 84 1.57 4.67 -25.87
CA ASP A 84 1.27 5.55 -24.77
C ASP A 84 0.72 4.75 -23.58
N SER A 85 0.68 5.35 -22.44
CA SER A 85 0.37 4.73 -21.15
C SER A 85 -0.84 3.80 -21.15
N TRP A 86 -0.76 2.70 -20.37
CA TRP A 86 -1.89 1.84 -20.09
C TRP A 86 -3.07 2.64 -19.53
N ASP A 87 -4.21 2.51 -20.18
CA ASP A 87 -5.47 3.15 -19.84
C ASP A 87 -6.59 2.10 -19.89
N GLY A 88 -7.53 2.17 -18.96
CA GLY A 88 -8.70 1.31 -18.97
C GLY A 88 -8.96 0.58 -17.66
N PHE A 89 -9.94 -0.30 -17.71
CA PHE A 89 -10.37 -1.12 -16.60
C PHE A 89 -9.44 -2.31 -16.40
N TYR A 90 -9.07 -2.57 -15.15
CA TYR A 90 -8.29 -3.75 -14.78
C TYR A 90 -8.87 -4.47 -13.56
N ILE A 91 -8.53 -5.73 -13.45
CA ILE A 91 -8.82 -6.59 -12.32
C ILE A 91 -7.62 -7.49 -12.04
N GLY A 92 -7.39 -7.84 -10.78
CA GLY A 92 -6.34 -8.79 -10.46
C GLY A 92 -6.16 -9.09 -8.98
N PRO A 93 -5.43 -10.17 -8.67
CA PRO A 93 -5.10 -10.52 -7.31
C PRO A 93 -4.02 -9.57 -6.74
N TYR A 94 -4.09 -9.36 -5.45
CA TYR A 94 -3.06 -8.64 -4.71
C TYR A 94 -2.73 -9.33 -3.40
N ALA A 95 -1.53 -9.06 -2.90
CA ALA A 95 -1.08 -9.42 -1.57
C ALA A 95 -0.44 -8.20 -0.91
N MET A 96 -0.63 -8.07 0.40
CA MET A 96 -0.09 -6.97 1.20
C MET A 96 0.51 -7.52 2.48
N TYR A 97 1.59 -6.90 2.91
CA TYR A 97 2.21 -7.11 4.21
C TYR A 97 2.44 -5.76 4.88
N GLY A 98 2.25 -5.69 6.19
CA GLY A 98 2.53 -4.47 6.93
C GLY A 98 2.85 -4.72 8.39
N ASN A 99 3.67 -3.82 8.92
CA ASN A 99 3.93 -3.68 10.35
C ASN A 99 3.25 -2.42 10.85
N PHE A 100 2.67 -2.47 12.03
CA PHE A 100 2.01 -1.32 12.61
C PHE A 100 2.29 -1.19 14.11
N ASN A 101 2.26 0.05 14.56
CA ASN A 101 2.31 0.43 15.96
C ASN A 101 1.36 1.62 16.14
N ILE A 102 0.16 1.34 16.61
CA ILE A 102 -0.95 2.29 16.67
C ILE A 102 -1.45 2.39 18.10
N GLY A 103 -1.36 3.58 18.67
CA GLY A 103 -1.88 3.92 19.97
C GLY A 103 -2.38 5.35 19.94
N LEU A 104 -3.69 5.53 19.96
CA LEU A 104 -4.36 6.82 20.07
C LEU A 104 -5.06 6.90 21.40
N LEU A 105 -5.00 8.06 22.05
CA LEU A 105 -5.72 8.30 23.28
C LEU A 105 -7.22 8.18 23.05
N LYS A 106 -7.81 7.21 23.70
CA LYS A 106 -9.26 7.03 23.71
C LYS A 106 -9.90 7.85 24.85
N HIS A 107 -9.10 8.22 25.86
CA HIS A 107 -9.45 9.04 27.01
C HIS A 107 -8.25 9.89 27.40
N ASN A 108 -8.45 11.00 28.13
CA ASN A 108 -7.37 11.85 28.62
C ASN A 108 -6.45 11.13 29.64
N ASP A 109 -6.76 9.90 30.01
CA ASP A 109 -5.96 9.07 30.91
C ASP A 109 -5.11 8.06 30.11
N PRO A 110 -3.77 8.16 30.12
CA PRO A 110 -2.88 7.21 29.46
C PRO A 110 -3.04 5.76 29.94
N LEU A 111 -3.44 5.55 31.20
CA LEU A 111 -3.65 4.20 31.77
C LEU A 111 -4.89 3.50 31.22
N GLN A 112 -5.85 4.26 30.67
CA GLN A 112 -7.04 3.73 30.00
C GLN A 112 -6.87 3.60 28.49
N SER A 113 -5.72 4.02 27.97
CA SER A 113 -5.41 4.03 26.54
C SER A 113 -4.40 2.95 26.20
N TYR A 114 -4.54 2.35 25.03
CA TYR A 114 -3.76 1.17 24.65
C TYR A 114 -3.09 1.35 23.30
N ARG A 115 -1.85 0.87 23.21
CA ARG A 115 -1.06 0.77 21.99
C ARG A 115 -1.09 -0.67 21.47
N ARG A 116 -1.34 -0.83 20.18
CA ARG A 116 -1.29 -2.12 19.48
C ARG A 116 -0.09 -2.14 18.55
N LYS A 117 0.85 -3.03 18.80
CA LYS A 117 2.04 -3.22 17.97
C LYS A 117 2.01 -4.63 17.40
N GLY A 118 2.13 -4.73 16.07
CA GLY A 118 2.07 -6.03 15.41
C GLY A 118 2.35 -5.94 13.92
N TRP A 119 1.97 -7.00 13.24
CA TRP A 119 2.06 -7.16 11.81
C TRP A 119 0.74 -7.71 11.24
N GLY A 120 0.59 -7.60 9.95
CA GLY A 120 -0.55 -8.13 9.24
C GLY A 120 -0.22 -8.51 7.83
N VAL A 121 -0.97 -9.48 7.33
CA VAL A 121 -1.00 -9.85 5.92
C VAL A 121 -2.42 -9.73 5.41
N SER A 122 -2.57 -9.33 4.17
CA SER A 122 -3.85 -9.39 3.49
C SER A 122 -3.69 -9.78 2.03
N GLY A 123 -4.76 -10.31 1.47
CA GLY A 123 -4.81 -10.67 0.06
C GLY A 123 -6.25 -10.76 -0.42
N GLY A 124 -6.44 -10.56 -1.68
CA GLY A 124 -7.76 -10.53 -2.29
C GLY A 124 -7.72 -10.20 -3.78
N ILE A 125 -8.84 -9.69 -4.25
CA ILE A 125 -8.99 -9.21 -5.62
C ILE A 125 -9.20 -7.70 -5.58
N SER A 126 -8.46 -7.00 -6.40
CA SER A 126 -8.61 -5.57 -6.65
C SER A 126 -9.16 -5.33 -8.04
N THR A 127 -9.81 -4.23 -8.19
CA THR A 127 -10.28 -3.71 -9.47
C THR A 127 -10.06 -2.20 -9.51
N GLY A 128 -9.88 -1.66 -10.68
CA GLY A 128 -9.65 -0.24 -10.84
C GLY A 128 -9.77 0.22 -12.28
N TYR A 129 -9.66 1.51 -12.43
CA TYR A 129 -9.64 2.16 -13.73
C TYR A 129 -8.51 3.18 -13.77
N LYS A 130 -7.66 3.07 -14.81
CA LYS A 130 -6.59 4.00 -15.08
C LYS A 130 -6.99 4.95 -16.20
N PHE A 131 -6.96 6.25 -15.92
CA PHE A 131 -7.21 7.32 -16.87
C PHE A 131 -5.89 7.94 -17.30
N ALA A 132 -5.57 7.94 -18.59
CA ALA A 132 -4.47 8.70 -19.13
C ALA A 132 -4.94 10.12 -19.48
N PHE A 133 -4.31 11.14 -18.91
CA PHE A 133 -4.56 12.54 -19.29
C PHE A 133 -3.76 12.94 -20.51
N ASN A 134 -2.53 12.44 -20.57
CA ASN A 134 -1.61 12.59 -21.68
C ASN A 134 -0.62 11.42 -21.69
N SER A 135 0.39 11.44 -22.57
CA SER A 135 1.39 10.37 -22.69
C SER A 135 2.20 10.10 -21.41
N ARG A 136 2.24 11.05 -20.46
CA ARG A 136 3.03 10.93 -19.23
C ARG A 136 2.19 10.81 -17.98
N TRP A 137 1.11 11.57 -17.85
CA TRP A 137 0.33 11.67 -16.62
C TRP A 137 -0.99 10.93 -16.71
N GLY A 138 -1.38 10.31 -15.61
CA GLY A 138 -2.66 9.63 -15.48
C GLY A 138 -3.14 9.57 -14.03
N LEU A 139 -4.38 9.13 -13.86
CA LEU A 139 -5.03 8.87 -12.59
C LEU A 139 -5.44 7.41 -12.53
N ASP A 140 -5.08 6.72 -11.45
CA ASP A 140 -5.44 5.33 -11.22
C ASP A 140 -6.33 5.24 -9.97
N LEU A 141 -7.58 4.87 -10.16
CA LEU A 141 -8.55 4.64 -9.10
C LEU A 141 -8.69 3.15 -8.86
N ASN A 142 -8.48 2.70 -7.61
CA ASN A 142 -8.59 1.29 -7.31
C ASN A 142 -9.25 1.01 -5.95
N ILE A 143 -9.88 -0.15 -5.88
CA ILE A 143 -10.42 -0.73 -4.67
C ILE A 143 -10.14 -2.23 -4.66
N GLY A 144 -9.83 -2.77 -3.48
CA GLY A 144 -9.59 -4.20 -3.29
C GLY A 144 -10.42 -4.75 -2.15
N LEU A 145 -11.04 -5.89 -2.42
CA LEU A 145 -11.76 -6.69 -1.43
C LEU A 145 -10.93 -7.94 -1.12
N GLY A 146 -10.81 -8.27 0.15
CA GLY A 146 -9.98 -9.40 0.53
C GLY A 146 -10.10 -9.80 1.99
N TYR A 147 -9.23 -10.71 2.37
CA TYR A 147 -9.04 -11.19 3.72
C TYR A 147 -7.78 -10.58 4.31
N ALA A 148 -7.87 -10.10 5.54
CA ALA A 148 -6.73 -9.62 6.30
C ALA A 148 -6.59 -10.40 7.61
N HIS A 149 -5.36 -10.79 7.92
CA HIS A 149 -4.96 -11.44 9.16
C HIS A 149 -3.97 -10.56 9.90
N LEU A 150 -4.35 -10.11 11.09
CA LEU A 150 -3.53 -9.22 11.93
C LEU A 150 -3.15 -9.95 13.20
N GLN A 151 -1.87 -9.89 13.57
CA GLN A 151 -1.37 -10.38 14.86
C GLN A 151 -0.68 -9.24 15.60
N TYR A 152 -1.08 -8.97 16.83
CA TYR A 152 -0.56 -7.86 17.61
C TYR A 152 -0.49 -8.14 19.10
N ASN A 153 0.38 -7.41 19.76
CA ASN A 153 0.44 -7.29 21.21
C ASN A 153 -0.19 -5.96 21.64
N LYS A 154 -0.85 -5.97 22.79
CA LYS A 154 -1.47 -4.79 23.40
C LYS A 154 -0.60 -4.31 24.54
N TYR A 155 -0.30 -3.02 24.59
CA TYR A 155 0.49 -2.35 25.60
C TYR A 155 -0.27 -1.16 26.16
N TYR A 156 0.05 -0.73 27.38
CA TYR A 156 -0.38 0.59 27.86
C TYR A 156 0.25 1.70 27.01
N LEU A 157 -0.44 2.83 26.86
CA LEU A 157 0.06 3.94 26.06
C LEU A 157 1.08 4.80 26.82
N GLY A 158 0.97 4.88 28.16
CA GLY A 158 1.88 5.63 29.02
C GLY A 158 2.06 4.98 30.40
N GLY A 159 2.88 5.60 31.27
CA GLY A 159 3.19 5.16 32.61
C GLY A 159 4.35 4.16 32.71
N GLU A 160 4.62 3.66 33.90
CA GLU A 160 5.75 2.74 34.17
C GLU A 160 5.65 1.41 33.41
N TYR A 161 4.44 1.00 33.01
CA TYR A 161 4.17 -0.27 32.38
C TYR A 161 4.11 -0.21 30.84
N VAL A 162 4.55 0.87 30.23
CA VAL A 162 4.48 1.12 28.79
C VAL A 162 5.15 0.02 27.92
N ASN A 163 6.15 -0.66 28.46
CA ASN A 163 6.90 -1.71 27.76
C ASN A 163 6.42 -3.14 28.09
N PHE A 164 5.51 -3.29 29.06
CA PHE A 164 4.98 -4.59 29.42
C PHE A 164 3.70 -4.89 28.60
N PRO A 165 3.67 -6.02 27.87
CA PRO A 165 2.49 -6.38 27.10
C PRO A 165 1.36 -6.80 28.05
N LEU A 166 0.24 -6.09 27.97
CA LEU A 166 -0.98 -6.45 28.67
C LEU A 166 -1.58 -7.74 28.13
N GLU A 167 -1.52 -7.91 26.82
CA GLU A 167 -2.01 -9.07 26.10
C GLU A 167 -1.05 -9.40 24.96
N ARG A 168 -0.70 -10.68 24.82
CA ARG A 168 0.25 -11.16 23.80
C ARG A 168 -0.48 -11.93 22.71
N LYS A 169 0.03 -11.82 21.46
CA LYS A 169 -0.38 -12.63 20.29
C LYS A 169 -1.89 -12.62 20.01
N LYS A 170 -2.55 -11.47 20.22
CA LYS A 170 -3.93 -11.33 19.77
C LYS A 170 -4.01 -11.36 18.26
N THR A 171 -5.02 -12.07 17.78
CA THR A 171 -5.30 -12.20 16.35
C THR A 171 -6.62 -11.53 16.03
N LYS A 172 -6.64 -10.75 14.94
CA LYS A 172 -7.86 -10.18 14.36
C LYS A 172 -7.93 -10.58 12.89
N ARG A 173 -9.08 -11.07 12.47
CA ARG A 173 -9.40 -11.41 11.10
C ARG A 173 -10.42 -10.42 10.56
N TRP A 174 -10.27 -10.04 9.31
CA TRP A 174 -11.16 -9.11 8.63
C TRP A 174 -11.44 -9.59 7.21
N ILE A 175 -12.69 -9.54 6.78
CA ILE A 175 -13.10 -9.76 5.40
C ILE A 175 -13.84 -8.50 4.95
N GLY A 176 -13.42 -7.91 3.84
CA GLY A 176 -14.00 -6.68 3.31
C GLY A 176 -13.01 -5.84 2.52
N PRO A 177 -13.24 -4.53 2.43
CA PRO A 177 -12.30 -3.62 1.76
C PRO A 177 -10.97 -3.61 2.52
N THR A 178 -9.88 -3.94 1.83
CA THR A 178 -8.52 -3.98 2.39
C THR A 178 -7.53 -3.14 1.60
N LYS A 179 -7.90 -2.70 0.39
CA LYS A 179 -7.10 -1.82 -0.45
C LYS A 179 -7.97 -0.70 -1.01
N PHE A 180 -7.42 0.51 -1.04
CA PHE A 180 -8.04 1.68 -1.65
C PHE A 180 -6.96 2.61 -2.17
N GLY A 181 -7.12 3.15 -3.37
CA GLY A 181 -6.16 4.08 -3.95
C GLY A 181 -6.78 5.08 -4.92
N ILE A 182 -6.34 6.32 -4.77
CA ILE A 182 -6.47 7.40 -5.76
C ILE A 182 -5.04 7.82 -6.09
N ASN A 183 -4.49 7.28 -7.17
CA ASN A 183 -3.08 7.41 -7.47
C ASN A 183 -2.85 8.34 -8.66
N LEU A 184 -1.96 9.32 -8.49
CA LEU A 184 -1.36 10.04 -9.60
C LEU A 184 -0.27 9.16 -10.19
N THR A 185 -0.29 8.94 -11.50
CA THR A 185 0.67 8.10 -12.21
C THR A 185 1.50 8.92 -13.19
N TYR A 186 2.78 8.57 -13.29
CA TYR A 186 3.72 9.17 -14.23
C TYR A 186 4.48 8.09 -14.98
N ASN A 187 4.41 8.11 -16.32
CA ASN A 187 5.13 7.18 -17.19
C ASN A 187 6.56 7.68 -17.39
N ILE A 188 7.54 6.85 -17.03
CA ILE A 188 8.96 7.19 -17.07
C ILE A 188 9.50 7.05 -18.50
N PHE A 189 9.13 5.98 -19.19
CA PHE A 189 9.55 5.68 -20.55
C PHE A 189 8.42 5.96 -21.54
N ARG A 190 8.79 6.50 -22.66
CA ARG A 190 7.91 6.87 -23.78
C ARG A 190 8.11 5.93 -24.95
#